data_c5d1494af31184c6dd176c17ce494d32
#
_entry.id   c5d1494af31184c6dd176c17ce494d32
#
_cell.length_a   1.000
_cell.length_b   1.000
_cell.length_c   1.000
_cell.angle_alpha   90.00
_cell.angle_beta   90.00
_cell.angle_gamma   90.00
#
_symmetry.space_group_name_H-M   'P 1'
#
loop_
_entity.id
_entity.type
_entity.pdbx_description
1 polymer ?
#
loop_
_entity_poly.entity_id
_entity_poly.type
_entity_poly.pdbx_seq_one_letter_code
_entity_poly.pdbx_strand_id
1 'polypeptide(L)'
;MVFSSLLFLFRFLPLFLALYFAAPKRFRNSILFLGSLIFYGWGEPVYISLLLFSTLVDFIHGKLAGSFREKGNMTAAKWVVASSAAINLGLLIVFKYTDFFIRSFNELTGSSVPLLGLALPIGISFYTFQTMSYTIDVYRGQAPVQNNLISFGAYVSMFPQLIAGPIVRYQDIARELNSRRETAEQFAFGIRLFIIGLGKKVLLANQAGALWTEITAILPGDRSILMVWMGILAFSFQIYFDFSGYSDMASGLGRMLGFSFPDNFRYPYISKSITEFWRRWHISLGTWFKEYVYIPLGGNRKGGLLQIRNILLSLIHI
;
A
#
# COMPACT_ATOMS: atom_id res chain seq x y z
N MET A 1 -4.56 -9.54 -11.30
CA MET A 1 -6.03 -9.26 -11.44
C MET A 1 -6.34 -7.84 -10.96
N VAL A 2 -7.38 -7.20 -11.51
CA VAL A 2 -7.90 -5.89 -11.04
C VAL A 2 -9.29 -6.10 -10.45
N PHE A 3 -9.66 -5.39 -9.36
CA PHE A 3 -10.96 -5.59 -8.67
C PHE A 3 -12.18 -5.33 -9.55
N SER A 4 -12.06 -4.44 -10.54
CA SER A 4 -13.13 -4.15 -11.51
C SER A 4 -13.21 -5.13 -12.68
N SER A 5 -12.34 -6.14 -12.76
CA SER A 5 -12.37 -7.11 -13.86
C SER A 5 -13.48 -8.17 -13.66
N LEU A 6 -14.09 -8.59 -14.75
CA LEU A 6 -15.12 -9.66 -14.73
C LEU A 6 -14.57 -10.97 -14.14
N LEU A 7 -13.30 -11.28 -14.39
CA LEU A 7 -12.62 -12.44 -13.83
C LEU A 7 -12.57 -12.39 -12.29
N PHE A 8 -12.24 -11.21 -11.73
CA PHE A 8 -12.22 -11.02 -10.29
C PHE A 8 -13.63 -11.11 -9.70
N LEU A 9 -14.59 -10.38 -10.27
CA LEU A 9 -15.94 -10.23 -9.73
C LEU A 9 -16.74 -11.55 -9.78
N PHE A 10 -16.64 -12.29 -10.87
CA PHE A 10 -17.52 -13.44 -11.12
C PHE A 10 -16.85 -14.80 -10.94
N ARG A 11 -15.52 -14.87 -10.82
CA ARG A 11 -14.82 -16.14 -10.60
C ARG A 11 -14.00 -16.13 -9.31
N PHE A 12 -13.02 -15.23 -9.21
CA PHE A 12 -12.10 -15.24 -8.07
C PHE A 12 -12.83 -14.92 -6.75
N LEU A 13 -13.51 -13.78 -6.67
CA LEU A 13 -14.12 -13.30 -5.43
C LEU A 13 -15.20 -14.25 -4.88
N PRO A 14 -16.18 -14.75 -5.67
CA PRO A 14 -17.16 -15.68 -5.16
C PRO A 14 -16.55 -17.00 -4.68
N LEU A 15 -15.61 -17.57 -5.44
CA LEU A 15 -14.94 -18.80 -5.07
C LEU A 15 -14.10 -18.62 -3.79
N PHE A 16 -13.35 -17.53 -3.70
CA PHE A 16 -12.56 -17.19 -2.52
C PHE A 16 -13.45 -17.02 -1.28
N LEU A 17 -14.54 -16.25 -1.38
CA LEU A 17 -15.48 -16.06 -0.25
C LEU A 17 -16.14 -17.38 0.16
N ALA A 18 -16.58 -18.21 -0.79
CA ALA A 18 -17.15 -19.50 -0.51
C ALA A 18 -16.16 -20.40 0.28
N LEU A 19 -14.91 -20.49 -0.18
CA LEU A 19 -13.85 -21.24 0.51
C LEU A 19 -13.54 -20.66 1.90
N TYR A 20 -13.45 -19.32 2.00
CA TYR A 20 -13.14 -18.63 3.23
C TYR A 20 -14.19 -18.86 4.32
N PHE A 21 -15.48 -18.76 3.97
CA PHE A 21 -16.58 -18.93 4.93
C PHE A 21 -16.91 -20.39 5.22
N ALA A 22 -16.69 -21.31 4.26
CA ALA A 22 -16.82 -22.76 4.49
C ALA A 22 -15.75 -23.30 5.45
N ALA A 23 -14.59 -22.66 5.51
CA ALA A 23 -13.49 -23.13 6.35
C ALA A 23 -13.70 -22.85 7.83
N PRO A 24 -13.25 -23.77 8.71
CA PRO A 24 -13.16 -23.52 10.15
C PRO A 24 -12.32 -22.26 10.43
N LYS A 25 -12.69 -21.49 11.47
CA LYS A 25 -12.03 -20.21 11.82
C LYS A 25 -10.50 -20.30 11.90
N ARG A 26 -9.97 -21.42 12.42
CA ARG A 26 -8.51 -21.68 12.54
C ARG A 26 -7.77 -21.66 11.20
N PHE A 27 -8.44 -21.96 10.09
CA PHE A 27 -7.84 -22.02 8.76
C PHE A 27 -8.09 -20.77 7.91
N ARG A 28 -8.87 -19.80 8.38
CA ARG A 28 -9.22 -18.60 7.60
C ARG A 28 -8.01 -17.77 7.21
N ASN A 29 -7.00 -17.67 8.09
CA ASN A 29 -5.74 -16.99 7.74
C ASN A 29 -4.95 -17.75 6.66
N SER A 30 -4.97 -19.08 6.68
CA SER A 30 -4.33 -19.88 5.64
C SER A 30 -5.00 -19.70 4.28
N ILE A 31 -6.34 -19.69 4.24
CA ILE A 31 -7.10 -19.45 3.01
C ILE A 31 -6.89 -18.02 2.52
N LEU A 32 -6.89 -17.05 3.43
CA LEU A 32 -6.59 -15.65 3.08
C LEU A 32 -5.19 -15.52 2.49
N PHE A 33 -4.18 -16.15 3.09
CA PHE A 33 -2.81 -16.15 2.60
C PHE A 33 -2.70 -16.80 1.21
N LEU A 34 -3.21 -18.03 1.06
CA LEU A 34 -3.16 -18.74 -0.23
C LEU A 34 -3.96 -18.02 -1.32
N GLY A 35 -5.16 -17.55 -1.02
CA GLY A 35 -5.97 -16.77 -1.97
C GLY A 35 -5.28 -15.47 -2.38
N SER A 36 -4.59 -14.81 -1.45
CA SER A 36 -3.81 -13.61 -1.74
C SER A 36 -2.59 -13.90 -2.62
N LEU A 37 -1.89 -15.02 -2.40
CA LEU A 37 -0.79 -15.44 -3.27
C LEU A 37 -1.29 -15.80 -4.68
N ILE A 38 -2.44 -16.46 -4.81
CA ILE A 38 -3.06 -16.74 -6.11
C ILE A 38 -3.43 -15.43 -6.82
N PHE A 39 -4.04 -14.48 -6.11
CA PHE A 39 -4.40 -13.17 -6.64
C PHE A 39 -3.16 -12.40 -7.14
N TYR A 40 -2.10 -12.36 -6.34
CA TYR A 40 -0.84 -11.70 -6.67
C TYR A 40 -0.14 -12.39 -7.83
N GLY A 41 0.01 -13.71 -7.75
CA GLY A 41 0.68 -14.53 -8.78
C GLY A 41 -0.02 -14.54 -10.13
N TRP A 42 -1.30 -14.22 -10.18
CA TRP A 42 -2.01 -14.04 -11.46
C TRP A 42 -1.43 -12.89 -12.30
N GLY A 43 -0.93 -11.84 -11.67
CA GLY A 43 -0.31 -10.69 -12.35
C GLY A 43 1.21 -10.76 -12.34
N GLU A 44 1.79 -11.29 -11.27
CA GLU A 44 3.23 -11.23 -10.96
C GLU A 44 3.79 -12.60 -10.53
N PRO A 45 3.77 -13.63 -11.37
CA PRO A 45 4.15 -14.98 -10.95
C PRO A 45 5.60 -15.07 -10.47
N VAL A 46 6.52 -14.33 -11.09
CA VAL A 46 7.96 -14.34 -10.74
C VAL A 46 8.20 -13.67 -9.39
N TYR A 47 7.48 -12.60 -9.09
CA TYR A 47 7.72 -11.78 -7.90
C TYR A 47 7.01 -12.27 -6.63
N ILE A 48 6.28 -13.39 -6.69
CA ILE A 48 5.81 -14.10 -5.48
C ILE A 48 6.98 -14.45 -4.57
N SER A 49 8.10 -14.90 -5.14
CA SER A 49 9.31 -15.25 -4.39
C SER A 49 9.85 -14.06 -3.60
N LEU A 50 9.84 -12.86 -4.18
CA LEU A 50 10.28 -11.65 -3.52
C LEU A 50 9.35 -11.24 -2.37
N LEU A 51 8.03 -11.34 -2.58
CA LEU A 51 7.03 -11.10 -1.54
C LEU A 51 7.19 -12.06 -0.36
N LEU A 52 7.39 -13.35 -0.64
CA LEU A 52 7.62 -14.38 0.39
C LEU A 52 8.95 -14.17 1.11
N PHE A 53 10.02 -13.82 0.38
CA PHE A 53 11.31 -13.49 0.96
C PHE A 53 11.22 -12.30 1.94
N SER A 54 10.63 -11.18 1.51
CA SER A 54 10.42 -10.00 2.37
C SER A 54 9.58 -10.35 3.59
N THR A 55 8.50 -11.13 3.41
CA THR A 55 7.65 -11.62 4.51
C THR A 55 8.45 -12.43 5.52
N LEU A 56 9.29 -13.36 5.07
CA LEU A 56 10.10 -14.21 5.94
C LEU A 56 11.17 -13.40 6.69
N VAL A 57 11.86 -12.50 5.99
CA VAL A 57 12.85 -11.60 6.57
C VAL A 57 12.24 -10.81 7.72
N ASP A 58 11.12 -10.13 7.50
CA ASP A 58 10.55 -9.27 8.54
C ASP A 58 9.83 -10.04 9.65
N PHE A 59 9.33 -11.23 9.37
CA PHE A 59 8.86 -12.14 10.42
C PHE A 59 9.97 -12.53 11.39
N ILE A 60 11.17 -12.87 10.87
CA ILE A 60 12.35 -13.20 11.68
C ILE A 60 12.82 -11.97 12.45
N HIS A 61 12.94 -10.82 11.75
CA HIS A 61 13.39 -9.58 12.39
C HIS A 61 12.44 -9.11 13.50
N GLY A 62 11.12 -9.24 13.30
CA GLY A 62 10.13 -8.94 14.33
C GLY A 62 10.29 -9.81 15.57
N LYS A 63 10.53 -11.12 15.40
CA LYS A 63 10.82 -12.03 16.52
C LYS A 63 12.11 -11.67 17.25
N LEU A 64 13.18 -11.39 16.51
CA LEU A 64 14.47 -11.01 17.09
C LEU A 64 14.39 -9.67 17.84
N ALA A 65 13.75 -8.66 17.23
CA ALA A 65 13.55 -7.35 17.83
C ALA A 65 12.75 -7.46 19.14
N GLY A 66 11.67 -8.25 19.14
CA GLY A 66 10.86 -8.52 20.33
C GLY A 66 11.65 -9.22 21.43
N SER A 67 12.37 -10.30 21.09
CA SER A 67 13.18 -11.04 22.04
C SER A 67 14.30 -10.17 22.68
N PHE A 68 15.02 -9.38 21.89
CA PHE A 68 16.03 -8.46 22.45
C PHE A 68 15.42 -7.37 23.31
N ARG A 69 14.25 -6.85 22.92
CA ARG A 69 13.53 -5.86 23.73
C ARG A 69 13.08 -6.44 25.07
N GLU A 70 12.52 -7.64 25.11
CA GLU A 70 12.12 -8.33 26.33
C GLU A 70 13.31 -8.58 27.27
N LYS A 71 14.49 -8.86 26.71
CA LYS A 71 15.75 -8.98 27.46
C LYS A 71 16.38 -7.65 27.88
N GLY A 72 15.74 -6.52 27.59
CA GLY A 72 16.27 -5.18 27.89
C GLY A 72 17.42 -4.72 26.99
N ASN A 73 17.80 -5.49 25.97
CA ASN A 73 18.89 -5.15 25.06
C ASN A 73 18.38 -4.31 23.88
N MET A 74 18.09 -3.03 24.15
CA MET A 74 17.57 -2.10 23.15
C MET A 74 18.56 -1.79 22.02
N THR A 75 19.86 -1.89 22.28
CA THR A 75 20.90 -1.68 21.26
C THR A 75 20.84 -2.79 20.21
N ALA A 76 20.79 -4.05 20.61
CA ALA A 76 20.64 -5.17 19.68
C ALA A 76 19.30 -5.10 18.93
N ALA A 77 18.19 -4.80 19.61
CA ALA A 77 16.89 -4.61 18.97
C ALA A 77 16.92 -3.50 17.90
N LYS A 78 17.60 -2.38 18.16
CA LYS A 78 17.79 -1.29 17.20
C LYS A 78 18.54 -1.75 15.94
N TRP A 79 19.61 -2.53 16.09
CA TRP A 79 20.37 -3.04 14.95
C TRP A 79 19.58 -4.05 14.12
N VAL A 80 18.74 -4.87 14.76
CA VAL A 80 17.79 -5.76 14.06
C VAL A 80 16.81 -4.96 13.20
N VAL A 81 16.24 -3.88 13.74
CA VAL A 81 15.33 -3.02 12.95
C VAL A 81 16.10 -2.31 11.83
N ALA A 82 17.31 -1.83 12.08
CA ALA A 82 18.13 -1.20 11.06
C ALA A 82 18.48 -2.16 9.92
N SER A 83 18.78 -3.43 10.21
CA SER A 83 19.04 -4.46 9.19
C SER A 83 17.78 -4.80 8.37
N SER A 84 16.61 -4.94 9.03
CA SER A 84 15.33 -5.09 8.32
C SER A 84 15.08 -3.93 7.35
N ALA A 85 15.23 -2.69 7.84
CA ALA A 85 15.05 -1.50 7.00
C ALA A 85 16.06 -1.47 5.83
N ALA A 86 17.32 -1.82 6.07
CA ALA A 86 18.36 -1.85 5.03
C ALA A 86 18.04 -2.90 3.94
N ILE A 87 17.56 -4.09 4.31
CA ILE A 87 17.17 -5.13 3.35
C ILE A 87 15.98 -4.66 2.53
N ASN A 88 14.91 -4.18 3.18
CA ASN A 88 13.68 -3.76 2.51
C ASN A 88 13.90 -2.55 1.59
N LEU A 89 14.61 -1.52 2.06
CA LEU A 89 14.96 -0.36 1.24
C LEU A 89 15.95 -0.74 0.13
N GLY A 90 16.90 -1.65 0.39
CA GLY A 90 17.81 -2.18 -0.61
C GLY A 90 17.06 -2.85 -1.76
N LEU A 91 16.09 -3.71 -1.48
CA LEU A 91 15.22 -4.31 -2.48
C LEU A 91 14.45 -3.25 -3.28
N LEU A 92 13.86 -2.28 -2.58
CA LEU A 92 13.13 -1.20 -3.23
C LEU A 92 14.04 -0.37 -4.15
N ILE A 93 15.26 -0.05 -3.70
CA ILE A 93 16.25 0.70 -4.50
C ILE A 93 16.64 -0.12 -5.75
N VAL A 94 16.91 -1.40 -5.61
CA VAL A 94 17.30 -2.26 -6.72
C VAL A 94 16.22 -2.29 -7.79
N PHE A 95 14.97 -2.55 -7.44
CA PHE A 95 13.91 -2.67 -8.45
C PHE A 95 13.41 -1.34 -9.00
N LYS A 96 13.45 -0.27 -8.20
CA LYS A 96 12.84 1.02 -8.58
C LYS A 96 13.85 2.01 -9.17
N TYR A 97 15.09 1.99 -8.70
CA TYR A 97 16.04 3.06 -8.99
C TYR A 97 17.32 2.63 -9.70
N THR A 98 17.58 1.33 -9.92
CA THR A 98 18.83 0.89 -10.57
C THR A 98 19.00 1.48 -11.94
N ASP A 99 18.00 1.41 -12.81
CA ASP A 99 18.10 1.95 -14.17
C ASP A 99 18.20 3.49 -14.17
N PHE A 100 17.58 4.16 -13.20
CA PHE A 100 17.76 5.59 -13.02
C PHE A 100 19.22 5.94 -12.67
N PHE A 101 19.83 5.21 -11.73
CA PHE A 101 21.23 5.45 -11.37
C PHE A 101 22.18 5.11 -12.53
N ILE A 102 21.94 4.02 -13.28
CA ILE A 102 22.75 3.67 -14.45
C ILE A 102 22.66 4.76 -15.53
N ARG A 103 21.45 5.27 -15.83
CA ARG A 103 21.27 6.38 -16.79
C ARG A 103 22.02 7.63 -16.36
N SER A 104 21.81 8.06 -15.10
CA SER A 104 22.49 9.23 -14.56
C SER A 104 24.03 9.08 -14.58
N PHE A 105 24.54 7.88 -14.26
CA PHE A 105 25.96 7.60 -14.34
C PHE A 105 26.48 7.69 -15.77
N ASN A 106 25.78 7.08 -16.74
CA ASN A 106 26.16 7.12 -18.15
C ASN A 106 26.16 8.58 -18.68
N GLU A 107 25.14 9.37 -18.33
CA GLU A 107 25.05 10.79 -18.72
C GLU A 107 26.21 11.62 -18.15
N LEU A 108 26.57 11.39 -16.86
CA LEU A 108 27.64 12.13 -16.19
C LEU A 108 29.05 11.75 -16.67
N THR A 109 29.26 10.48 -16.99
CA THR A 109 30.61 9.93 -17.28
C THR A 109 30.88 9.71 -18.76
N GLY A 110 29.84 9.81 -19.61
CA GLY A 110 29.93 9.40 -21.03
C GLY A 110 30.04 7.89 -21.22
N SER A 111 29.76 7.08 -20.19
CA SER A 111 29.81 5.62 -20.23
C SER A 111 28.55 5.04 -20.90
N SER A 112 28.62 3.76 -21.30
CA SER A 112 27.50 3.03 -21.91
C SER A 112 27.19 1.73 -21.15
N VAL A 113 27.09 1.81 -19.81
CA VAL A 113 26.68 0.67 -18.99
C VAL A 113 25.25 0.26 -19.36
N PRO A 114 25.00 -1.02 -19.69
CA PRO A 114 23.67 -1.48 -20.09
C PRO A 114 22.66 -1.37 -18.94
N LEU A 115 21.43 -0.95 -19.25
CA LEU A 115 20.32 -0.96 -18.30
C LEU A 115 19.92 -2.39 -17.99
N LEU A 116 19.51 -2.65 -16.75
CA LEU A 116 19.08 -3.99 -16.32
C LEU A 116 17.65 -4.31 -16.79
N GLY A 117 16.82 -3.30 -17.04
CA GLY A 117 15.44 -3.47 -17.48
C GLY A 117 14.57 -4.24 -16.48
N LEU A 118 14.87 -4.14 -15.18
CA LEU A 118 14.10 -4.82 -14.14
C LEU A 118 12.67 -4.26 -14.09
N ALA A 119 11.68 -5.12 -14.32
CA ALA A 119 10.30 -4.72 -14.13
C ALA A 119 10.04 -4.45 -12.62
N LEU A 120 9.36 -3.34 -12.32
CA LEU A 120 9.01 -2.99 -10.95
C LEU A 120 7.89 -3.93 -10.45
N PRO A 121 8.13 -4.76 -9.40
CA PRO A 121 7.10 -5.64 -8.87
C PRO A 121 5.90 -4.84 -8.36
N ILE A 122 4.69 -5.21 -8.78
CA ILE A 122 3.47 -4.54 -8.33
C ILE A 122 3.36 -4.65 -6.81
N GLY A 123 3.10 -3.52 -6.14
CA GLY A 123 2.92 -3.47 -4.69
C GLY A 123 4.20 -3.52 -3.86
N ILE A 124 5.42 -3.55 -4.46
CA ILE A 124 6.67 -3.63 -3.69
C ILE A 124 6.78 -2.50 -2.65
N SER A 125 6.41 -1.28 -2.98
CA SER A 125 6.43 -0.16 -2.02
C SER A 125 5.44 -0.37 -0.88
N PHE A 126 4.26 -0.92 -1.16
CA PHE A 126 3.21 -1.15 -0.16
C PHE A 126 3.62 -2.19 0.86
N TYR A 127 4.03 -3.40 0.41
CA TYR A 127 4.43 -4.42 1.36
C TYR A 127 5.74 -4.09 2.08
N THR A 128 6.67 -3.37 1.45
CA THR A 128 7.88 -2.84 2.11
C THR A 128 7.50 -1.92 3.28
N PHE A 129 6.60 -0.96 3.07
CA PHE A 129 6.16 -0.07 4.15
C PHE A 129 5.40 -0.80 5.25
N GLN A 130 4.60 -1.80 4.89
CA GLN A 130 3.87 -2.62 5.85
C GLN A 130 4.82 -3.43 6.75
N THR A 131 5.76 -4.16 6.13
CA THR A 131 6.67 -5.03 6.88
C THR A 131 7.65 -4.22 7.72
N MET A 132 8.17 -3.11 7.20
CA MET A 132 9.00 -2.18 7.97
C MET A 132 8.23 -1.60 9.18
N SER A 133 6.96 -1.22 9.01
CA SER A 133 6.17 -0.72 10.13
C SER A 133 6.02 -1.75 11.23
N TYR A 134 5.82 -3.04 10.88
CA TYR A 134 5.74 -4.12 11.85
C TYR A 134 7.01 -4.24 12.71
N THR A 135 8.19 -4.31 12.08
CA THR A 135 9.46 -4.44 12.82
C THR A 135 9.74 -3.24 13.72
N ILE A 136 9.42 -2.04 13.25
CA ILE A 136 9.54 -0.79 14.03
C ILE A 136 8.54 -0.77 15.20
N ASP A 137 7.28 -1.14 14.98
CA ASP A 137 6.24 -1.14 16.01
C ASP A 137 6.52 -2.17 17.11
N VAL A 138 7.04 -3.35 16.76
CA VAL A 138 7.51 -4.34 17.75
C VAL A 138 8.66 -3.77 18.57
N TYR A 139 9.65 -3.16 17.94
CA TYR A 139 10.76 -2.50 18.63
C TYR A 139 10.28 -1.41 19.60
N ARG A 140 9.33 -0.57 19.19
CA ARG A 140 8.72 0.48 20.02
C ARG A 140 7.80 -0.07 21.11
N GLY A 141 7.37 -1.34 21.02
CA GLY A 141 6.38 -1.95 21.89
C GLY A 141 4.94 -1.52 21.63
N GLN A 142 4.70 -1.01 20.45
CA GLN A 142 3.38 -0.59 19.99
C GLN A 142 2.59 -1.73 19.35
N ALA A 143 3.28 -2.81 18.96
CA ALA A 143 2.65 -4.01 18.43
C ALA A 143 3.20 -5.28 19.10
N PRO A 144 2.37 -6.33 19.28
CA PRO A 144 2.83 -7.62 19.75
C PRO A 144 3.64 -8.35 18.67
N VAL A 145 4.57 -9.20 19.10
CA VAL A 145 5.29 -10.10 18.19
C VAL A 145 4.33 -11.11 17.59
N GLN A 146 4.31 -11.25 16.27
CA GLN A 146 3.56 -12.29 15.59
C GLN A 146 4.35 -13.60 15.58
N ASN A 147 3.77 -14.64 16.17
CA ASN A 147 4.41 -15.96 16.28
C ASN A 147 4.02 -16.94 15.16
N ASN A 148 2.96 -16.65 14.43
CA ASN A 148 2.47 -17.49 13.35
C ASN A 148 2.83 -16.90 11.99
N LEU A 149 3.71 -17.59 11.23
CA LEU A 149 4.16 -17.17 9.92
C LEU A 149 3.02 -17.07 8.89
N ILE A 150 2.02 -17.96 8.98
CA ILE A 150 0.86 -17.94 8.08
C ILE A 150 0.02 -16.68 8.33
N SER A 151 -0.21 -16.33 9.59
CA SER A 151 -0.94 -15.12 9.95
C SER A 151 -0.17 -13.86 9.53
N PHE A 152 1.15 -13.84 9.69
CA PHE A 152 1.98 -12.74 9.23
C PHE A 152 1.98 -12.65 7.69
N GLY A 153 2.13 -13.78 7.01
CA GLY A 153 2.03 -13.85 5.55
C GLY A 153 0.66 -13.38 5.03
N ALA A 154 -0.43 -13.77 5.71
CA ALA A 154 -1.76 -13.28 5.39
C ALA A 154 -1.88 -11.76 5.54
N TYR A 155 -1.26 -11.17 6.56
CA TYR A 155 -1.20 -9.71 6.74
C TYR A 155 -0.46 -9.02 5.59
N VAL A 156 0.77 -9.48 5.27
CA VAL A 156 1.62 -8.82 4.27
C VAL A 156 1.05 -8.97 2.86
N SER A 157 0.56 -10.16 2.51
CA SER A 157 0.08 -10.46 1.16
C SER A 157 -1.40 -10.14 0.93
N MET A 158 -2.15 -9.70 1.94
CA MET A 158 -3.60 -9.53 1.90
C MET A 158 -4.06 -8.78 0.65
N PHE A 159 -4.69 -9.51 -0.30
CA PHE A 159 -5.00 -8.99 -1.63
C PHE A 159 -5.84 -7.70 -1.64
N PRO A 160 -6.77 -7.43 -0.70
CA PRO A 160 -7.49 -6.18 -0.69
C PRO A 160 -6.59 -4.94 -0.59
N GLN A 161 -5.50 -5.01 0.17
CA GLN A 161 -4.63 -3.85 0.42
C GLN A 161 -3.34 -3.85 -0.41
N LEU A 162 -2.86 -5.02 -0.89
CA LEU A 162 -1.51 -5.24 -1.38
C LEU A 162 -1.09 -4.34 -2.55
N ILE A 163 -2.00 -4.03 -3.49
CA ILE A 163 -1.65 -3.33 -4.74
C ILE A 163 -1.75 -1.82 -4.60
N ALA A 164 -2.89 -1.31 -4.16
CA ALA A 164 -3.17 0.12 -4.02
C ALA A 164 -4.22 0.42 -2.93
N GLY A 165 -4.42 -0.50 -1.98
CA GLY A 165 -5.29 -0.27 -0.83
C GLY A 165 -4.70 0.73 0.16
N PRO A 166 -5.40 1.05 1.25
CA PRO A 166 -4.82 1.79 2.36
C PRO A 166 -3.57 1.07 2.89
N ILE A 167 -2.52 1.81 3.26
CA ILE A 167 -1.37 1.23 3.96
C ILE A 167 -1.82 0.89 5.38
N VAL A 168 -2.12 -0.39 5.61
CA VAL A 168 -2.58 -0.89 6.91
C VAL A 168 -1.36 -1.32 7.71
N ARG A 169 -1.11 -0.64 8.84
CA ARG A 169 -0.02 -1.02 9.75
C ARG A 169 -0.41 -2.28 10.52
N TYR A 170 0.58 -3.04 10.95
CA TYR A 170 0.32 -4.26 11.71
C TYR A 170 -0.47 -3.98 13.01
N GLN A 171 -0.16 -2.90 13.72
CA GLN A 171 -0.87 -2.49 14.93
C GLN A 171 -2.36 -2.22 14.70
N ASP A 172 -2.76 -1.79 13.49
CA ASP A 172 -4.15 -1.46 13.16
C ASP A 172 -5.03 -2.72 13.08
N ILE A 173 -4.47 -3.88 12.69
CA ILE A 173 -5.22 -5.13 12.48
C ILE A 173 -4.69 -6.34 13.26
N ALA A 174 -3.70 -6.16 14.13
CA ALA A 174 -3.10 -7.25 14.90
C ALA A 174 -4.13 -8.04 15.73
N ARG A 175 -5.13 -7.35 16.26
CA ARG A 175 -6.22 -7.96 17.03
C ARG A 175 -7.13 -8.78 16.13
N GLU A 176 -7.57 -8.22 15.00
CA GLU A 176 -8.47 -8.91 14.06
C GLU A 176 -7.77 -10.06 13.35
N LEU A 177 -6.46 -9.97 13.15
CA LEU A 177 -5.69 -11.07 12.56
C LEU A 177 -5.72 -12.33 13.44
N ASN A 178 -5.78 -12.18 14.77
CA ASN A 178 -5.81 -13.27 15.73
C ASN A 178 -7.23 -13.65 16.14
N SER A 179 -8.15 -12.69 16.26
CA SER A 179 -9.50 -12.91 16.80
C SER A 179 -10.52 -11.94 16.18
N ARG A 180 -10.84 -12.14 14.90
CA ARG A 180 -11.90 -11.36 14.24
C ARG A 180 -13.25 -12.04 14.32
N ARG A 181 -14.30 -11.23 14.22
CA ARG A 181 -15.68 -11.68 14.10
C ARG A 181 -16.24 -11.14 12.78
N GLU A 182 -16.60 -12.05 11.92
CA GLU A 182 -17.30 -11.73 10.70
C GLU A 182 -18.80 -11.77 10.98
N THR A 183 -19.48 -10.60 10.95
CA THR A 183 -20.92 -10.49 11.14
C THR A 183 -21.63 -10.23 9.81
N ALA A 184 -22.89 -10.63 9.70
CA ALA A 184 -23.70 -10.35 8.49
C ALA A 184 -23.83 -8.85 8.23
N GLU A 185 -23.89 -8.03 9.28
CA GLU A 185 -23.95 -6.59 9.17
C GLU A 185 -22.68 -5.98 8.57
N GLN A 186 -21.50 -6.40 9.08
CA GLN A 186 -20.20 -5.98 8.53
C GLN A 186 -20.02 -6.45 7.08
N PHE A 187 -20.47 -7.67 6.77
CA PHE A 187 -20.43 -8.21 5.43
C PHE A 187 -21.29 -7.39 4.46
N ALA A 188 -22.55 -7.10 4.85
CA ALA A 188 -23.46 -6.27 4.04
C ALA A 188 -22.94 -4.84 3.85
N PHE A 189 -22.35 -4.24 4.91
CA PHE A 189 -21.69 -2.95 4.82
C PHE A 189 -20.48 -3.00 3.87
N GLY A 190 -19.69 -4.07 3.94
CA GLY A 190 -18.55 -4.30 3.05
C GLY A 190 -18.96 -4.40 1.57
N ILE A 191 -20.05 -5.14 1.26
CA ILE A 191 -20.62 -5.21 -0.10
C ILE A 191 -21.00 -3.82 -0.58
N ARG A 192 -21.74 -3.04 0.22
CA ARG A 192 -22.17 -1.70 -0.17
C ARG A 192 -20.97 -0.80 -0.47
N LEU A 193 -19.94 -0.81 0.39
CA LEU A 193 -18.75 -0.02 0.18
C LEU A 193 -17.99 -0.45 -1.08
N PHE A 194 -17.89 -1.75 -1.33
CA PHE A 194 -17.28 -2.30 -2.54
C PHE A 194 -18.02 -1.85 -3.81
N ILE A 195 -19.36 -1.91 -3.82
CA ILE A 195 -20.16 -1.47 -4.96
C ILE A 195 -20.02 0.04 -5.21
N ILE A 196 -19.99 0.86 -4.16
CA ILE A 196 -19.74 2.30 -4.29
C ILE A 196 -18.35 2.54 -4.89
N GLY A 197 -17.32 1.86 -4.42
CA GLY A 197 -15.97 1.94 -4.97
C GLY A 197 -15.89 1.51 -6.44
N LEU A 198 -16.57 0.41 -6.78
CA LEU A 198 -16.68 -0.07 -8.16
C LEU A 198 -17.38 0.95 -9.06
N GLY A 199 -18.47 1.58 -8.58
CA GLY A 199 -19.16 2.66 -9.28
C GLY A 199 -18.24 3.87 -9.52
N LYS A 200 -17.46 4.31 -8.52
CA LYS A 200 -16.46 5.36 -8.69
C LYS A 200 -15.45 5.01 -9.78
N LYS A 201 -14.94 3.78 -9.81
CA LYS A 201 -13.98 3.32 -10.82
C LYS A 201 -14.58 3.24 -12.21
N VAL A 202 -15.72 2.56 -12.37
CA VAL A 202 -16.25 2.22 -13.69
C VAL A 202 -17.04 3.39 -14.29
N LEU A 203 -17.90 4.04 -13.49
CA LEU A 203 -18.81 5.08 -14.00
C LEU A 203 -18.20 6.48 -14.01
N LEU A 204 -17.23 6.78 -13.11
CA LEU A 204 -16.64 8.11 -13.02
C LEU A 204 -15.20 8.13 -13.52
N ALA A 205 -14.29 7.34 -12.92
CA ALA A 205 -12.88 7.40 -13.25
C ALA A 205 -12.57 6.98 -14.68
N ASN A 206 -13.16 5.87 -15.15
CA ASN A 206 -12.93 5.38 -16.51
C ASN A 206 -13.46 6.36 -17.56
N GLN A 207 -14.63 6.99 -17.34
CA GLN A 207 -15.20 7.96 -18.27
C GLN A 207 -14.38 9.26 -18.30
N ALA A 208 -13.97 9.76 -17.12
CA ALA A 208 -13.10 10.91 -17.04
C ALA A 208 -11.72 10.64 -17.70
N GLY A 209 -11.18 9.42 -17.54
CA GLY A 209 -9.97 8.98 -18.20
C GLY A 209 -10.09 8.90 -19.72
N ALA A 210 -11.21 8.41 -20.23
CA ALA A 210 -11.48 8.38 -21.67
C ALA A 210 -11.49 9.81 -22.24
N LEU A 211 -12.21 10.73 -21.60
CA LEU A 211 -12.26 12.14 -22.00
C LEU A 211 -10.89 12.79 -21.98
N TRP A 212 -10.09 12.56 -20.93
CA TRP A 212 -8.70 13.03 -20.86
C TRP A 212 -7.86 12.53 -22.03
N THR A 213 -7.97 11.23 -22.35
CA THR A 213 -7.22 10.60 -23.45
C THR A 213 -7.62 11.19 -24.80
N GLU A 214 -8.90 11.38 -25.05
CA GLU A 214 -9.41 12.00 -26.28
C GLU A 214 -8.89 13.43 -26.45
N ILE A 215 -8.97 14.26 -25.40
CA ILE A 215 -8.50 15.66 -25.47
C ILE A 215 -6.98 15.73 -25.66
N THR A 216 -6.22 14.85 -25.02
CA THR A 216 -4.74 14.84 -25.16
C THR A 216 -4.28 14.30 -26.51
N ALA A 217 -5.09 13.54 -27.23
CA ALA A 217 -4.81 13.07 -28.57
C ALA A 217 -4.95 14.16 -29.66
N ILE A 218 -5.70 15.24 -29.39
CA ILE A 218 -5.83 16.41 -30.29
C ILE A 218 -4.49 17.16 -30.31
N LEU A 219 -4.08 17.65 -31.48
CA LEU A 219 -2.84 18.45 -31.60
C LEU A 219 -2.96 19.74 -30.74
N PRO A 220 -1.85 20.19 -30.11
CA PRO A 220 -1.90 21.34 -29.21
C PRO A 220 -2.49 22.62 -29.83
N GLY A 221 -2.25 22.85 -31.12
CA GLY A 221 -2.77 24.04 -31.87
C GLY A 221 -4.27 23.99 -32.14
N ASP A 222 -4.89 22.81 -32.12
CA ASP A 222 -6.30 22.60 -32.44
C ASP A 222 -7.18 22.52 -31.18
N ARG A 223 -6.58 22.59 -29.99
CA ARG A 223 -7.31 22.56 -28.72
C ARG A 223 -7.89 23.93 -28.39
N SER A 224 -9.19 24.02 -28.19
CA SER A 224 -9.78 25.23 -27.62
C SER A 224 -9.45 25.37 -26.13
N ILE A 225 -9.51 26.59 -25.59
CA ILE A 225 -9.32 26.85 -24.15
C ILE A 225 -10.30 26.01 -23.30
N LEU A 226 -11.54 25.88 -23.75
CA LEU A 226 -12.54 25.07 -23.06
C LEU A 226 -12.15 23.60 -23.00
N MET A 227 -11.66 23.01 -24.10
CA MET A 227 -11.17 21.63 -24.13
C MET A 227 -10.01 21.43 -23.15
N VAL A 228 -9.08 22.36 -23.06
CA VAL A 228 -7.97 22.26 -22.11
C VAL A 228 -8.46 22.23 -20.66
N TRP A 229 -9.38 23.12 -20.30
CA TRP A 229 -9.98 23.13 -18.95
C TRP A 229 -10.77 21.88 -18.66
N MET A 230 -11.58 21.40 -19.62
CA MET A 230 -12.30 20.12 -19.46
C MET A 230 -11.33 18.96 -19.27
N GLY A 231 -10.22 18.92 -20.01
CA GLY A 231 -9.18 17.91 -19.85
C GLY A 231 -8.54 17.92 -18.46
N ILE A 232 -8.18 19.09 -17.94
CA ILE A 232 -7.61 19.25 -16.59
C ILE A 232 -8.59 18.76 -15.52
N LEU A 233 -9.87 19.14 -15.62
CA LEU A 233 -10.91 18.69 -14.69
C LEU A 233 -11.14 17.18 -14.81
N ALA A 234 -11.21 16.64 -16.03
CA ALA A 234 -11.37 15.20 -16.25
C ALA A 234 -10.20 14.41 -15.65
N PHE A 235 -8.95 14.83 -15.84
CA PHE A 235 -7.78 14.21 -15.26
C PHE A 235 -7.80 14.27 -13.72
N SER A 236 -8.18 15.42 -13.14
CA SER A 236 -8.30 15.59 -11.70
C SER A 236 -9.33 14.63 -11.10
N PHE A 237 -10.50 14.50 -11.74
CA PHE A 237 -11.54 13.56 -11.31
C PHE A 237 -11.15 12.10 -11.54
N GLN A 238 -10.46 11.79 -12.65
CA GLN A 238 -9.93 10.46 -12.92
C GLN A 238 -9.02 9.99 -11.79
N ILE A 239 -7.99 10.77 -11.43
CA ILE A 239 -7.06 10.40 -10.35
C ILE A 239 -7.80 10.18 -9.04
N TYR A 240 -8.71 11.08 -8.68
CA TYR A 240 -9.42 10.97 -7.42
C TYR A 240 -10.37 9.77 -7.37
N PHE A 241 -11.23 9.61 -8.37
CA PHE A 241 -12.22 8.53 -8.37
C PHE A 241 -11.58 7.16 -8.62
N ASP A 242 -10.49 7.10 -9.38
CA ASP A 242 -9.75 5.85 -9.58
C ASP A 242 -9.16 5.36 -8.26
N PHE A 243 -8.44 6.22 -7.56
CA PHE A 243 -7.76 5.84 -6.34
C PHE A 243 -8.71 5.71 -5.14
N SER A 244 -9.65 6.64 -4.96
CA SER A 244 -10.65 6.51 -3.89
C SER A 244 -11.60 5.33 -4.11
N GLY A 245 -11.96 5.03 -5.36
CA GLY A 245 -12.76 3.85 -5.70
C GLY A 245 -12.04 2.55 -5.38
N TYR A 246 -10.74 2.47 -5.69
CA TYR A 246 -9.93 1.31 -5.30
C TYR A 246 -9.85 1.16 -3.78
N SER A 247 -9.60 2.27 -3.05
CA SER A 247 -9.58 2.28 -1.58
C SER A 247 -10.91 1.82 -0.96
N ASP A 248 -12.04 2.25 -1.51
CA ASP A 248 -13.36 1.82 -1.03
C ASP A 248 -13.59 0.35 -1.30
N MET A 249 -13.23 -0.16 -2.50
CA MET A 249 -13.30 -1.59 -2.80
C MET A 249 -12.42 -2.41 -1.85
N ALA A 250 -11.20 -1.96 -1.61
CA ALA A 250 -10.27 -2.60 -0.67
C ALA A 250 -10.82 -2.66 0.76
N SER A 251 -11.33 -1.54 1.25
CA SER A 251 -11.95 -1.44 2.58
C SER A 251 -13.24 -2.26 2.68
N GLY A 252 -14.03 -2.29 1.60
CA GLY A 252 -15.21 -3.14 1.49
C GLY A 252 -14.86 -4.64 1.62
N LEU A 253 -13.86 -5.10 0.88
CA LEU A 253 -13.35 -6.47 0.97
C LEU A 253 -12.80 -6.78 2.36
N GLY A 254 -12.04 -5.84 2.96
CA GLY A 254 -11.58 -5.97 4.34
C GLY A 254 -12.74 -6.18 5.31
N ARG A 255 -13.80 -5.36 5.21
CA ARG A 255 -15.01 -5.48 6.05
C ARG A 255 -15.73 -6.82 5.87
N MET A 256 -15.85 -7.33 4.63
CA MET A 256 -16.42 -8.67 4.37
C MET A 256 -15.65 -9.77 5.09
N LEU A 257 -14.33 -9.61 5.23
CA LEU A 257 -13.42 -10.56 5.87
C LEU A 257 -13.22 -10.32 7.38
N GLY A 258 -13.92 -9.32 7.95
CA GLY A 258 -13.86 -8.99 9.38
C GLY A 258 -12.68 -8.10 9.77
N PHE A 259 -12.07 -7.38 8.83
CA PHE A 259 -11.02 -6.39 9.06
C PHE A 259 -11.54 -4.96 8.93
N SER A 260 -10.95 -4.04 9.69
CA SER A 260 -11.27 -2.62 9.66
C SER A 260 -10.05 -1.82 9.17
N PHE A 261 -10.03 -1.49 7.89
CA PHE A 261 -8.94 -0.68 7.33
C PHE A 261 -9.14 0.81 7.62
N PRO A 262 -8.06 1.59 7.76
CA PRO A 262 -8.15 3.03 7.93
C PRO A 262 -8.70 3.71 6.68
N ASP A 263 -9.38 4.85 6.87
CA ASP A 263 -9.81 5.69 5.76
C ASP A 263 -8.60 6.21 4.98
N ASN A 264 -8.72 6.27 3.66
CA ASN A 264 -7.66 6.77 2.79
C ASN A 264 -8.01 8.11 2.12
N PHE A 265 -9.30 8.42 1.97
CA PHE A 265 -9.80 9.66 1.36
C PHE A 265 -10.98 10.23 2.13
N ARG A 266 -10.99 11.57 2.33
CA ARG A 266 -12.10 12.32 2.96
C ARG A 266 -12.42 13.59 2.17
N TYR A 267 -12.98 13.46 0.96
CA TYR A 267 -13.36 14.58 0.10
C TYR A 267 -12.25 15.64 -0.07
N PRO A 268 -11.08 15.28 -0.64
CA PRO A 268 -9.92 16.15 -0.65
C PRO A 268 -10.12 17.46 -1.44
N TYR A 269 -10.95 17.45 -2.46
CA TYR A 269 -11.13 18.64 -3.33
C TYR A 269 -12.00 19.75 -2.75
N ILE A 270 -12.59 19.56 -1.57
CA ILE A 270 -13.26 20.66 -0.84
C ILE A 270 -12.31 21.38 0.13
N SER A 271 -11.02 21.01 0.15
CA SER A 271 -10.03 21.58 1.07
C SER A 271 -9.78 23.07 0.78
N LYS A 272 -9.63 23.85 1.85
CA LYS A 272 -9.38 25.30 1.78
C LYS A 272 -7.89 25.64 1.88
N SER A 273 -7.02 24.65 2.09
CA SER A 273 -5.58 24.80 2.16
C SER A 273 -4.87 23.52 1.73
N ILE A 274 -3.60 23.64 1.31
CA ILE A 274 -2.74 22.50 0.97
C ILE A 274 -2.58 21.56 2.16
N THR A 275 -2.44 22.09 3.38
CA THR A 275 -2.36 21.29 4.60
C THR A 275 -3.63 20.48 4.85
N GLU A 276 -4.80 21.06 4.60
CA GLU A 276 -6.07 20.34 4.71
C GLU A 276 -6.21 19.29 3.61
N PHE A 277 -5.79 19.61 2.38
CA PHE A 277 -5.78 18.66 1.28
C PHE A 277 -5.02 17.38 1.64
N TRP A 278 -3.78 17.45 2.11
CA TRP A 278 -2.99 16.29 2.51
C TRP A 278 -3.53 15.54 3.71
N ARG A 279 -4.34 16.15 4.56
CA ARG A 279 -5.07 15.48 5.65
C ARG A 279 -6.27 14.68 5.15
N ARG A 280 -6.70 14.89 3.91
CA ARG A 280 -7.87 14.28 3.28
C ARG A 280 -7.51 13.36 2.11
N TRP A 281 -6.32 13.51 1.56
CA TRP A 281 -5.78 12.75 0.44
C TRP A 281 -4.76 11.73 0.93
N HIS A 282 -4.91 10.44 0.51
CA HIS A 282 -4.00 9.34 0.81
C HIS A 282 -3.54 9.32 2.29
N ILE A 283 -4.53 9.36 3.19
CA ILE A 283 -4.36 9.55 4.65
C ILE A 283 -3.42 8.50 5.23
N SER A 284 -3.54 7.23 4.78
CA SER A 284 -2.72 6.14 5.29
C SER A 284 -1.22 6.34 4.98
N LEU A 285 -0.88 6.81 3.78
CA LEU A 285 0.50 7.13 3.40
C LEU A 285 1.03 8.32 4.21
N GLY A 286 0.24 9.40 4.31
CA GLY A 286 0.61 10.57 5.10
C GLY A 286 0.85 10.22 6.58
N THR A 287 0.02 9.35 7.15
CA THR A 287 0.18 8.84 8.51
C THR A 287 1.45 8.01 8.65
N TRP A 288 1.73 7.12 7.68
CA TRP A 288 2.93 6.30 7.69
C TRP A 288 4.19 7.17 7.69
N PHE A 289 4.33 8.11 6.73
CA PHE A 289 5.49 8.99 6.68
C PHE A 289 5.63 9.86 7.92
N LYS A 290 4.53 10.36 8.48
CA LYS A 290 4.54 11.13 9.72
C LYS A 290 5.12 10.31 10.88
N GLU A 291 4.68 9.06 11.06
CA GLU A 291 5.01 8.27 12.24
C GLU A 291 6.36 7.55 12.13
N TYR A 292 6.74 7.13 10.93
CA TYR A 292 7.96 6.33 10.73
C TYR A 292 9.14 7.13 10.19
N VAL A 293 8.92 8.31 9.61
CA VAL A 293 9.99 9.16 9.07
C VAL A 293 10.04 10.52 9.78
N TYR A 294 8.96 11.31 9.72
CA TYR A 294 8.98 12.69 10.15
C TYR A 294 9.21 12.85 11.67
N ILE A 295 8.43 12.17 12.49
CA ILE A 295 8.54 12.20 13.95
C ILE A 295 9.90 11.65 14.43
N PRO A 296 10.39 10.48 13.97
CA PRO A 296 11.71 9.96 14.35
C PRO A 296 12.88 10.86 14.01
N LEU A 297 12.81 11.60 12.90
CA LEU A 297 13.84 12.58 12.51
C LEU A 297 13.79 13.88 13.33
N GLY A 298 12.86 14.00 14.27
CA GLY A 298 12.72 15.14 15.18
C GLY A 298 11.49 16.02 14.93
N GLY A 299 10.74 15.78 13.85
CA GLY A 299 9.51 16.54 13.54
C GLY A 299 9.74 18.05 13.52
N ASN A 300 8.87 18.81 14.17
CA ASN A 300 8.96 20.26 14.34
C ASN A 300 9.88 20.69 15.51
N ARG A 301 10.37 19.75 16.32
CA ARG A 301 11.14 20.08 17.53
C ARG A 301 12.54 20.62 17.25
N LYS A 302 13.07 20.34 16.07
CA LYS A 302 14.40 20.82 15.60
C LYS A 302 14.13 21.86 14.52
N GLY A 303 14.10 23.14 14.90
CA GLY A 303 13.80 24.26 13.97
C GLY A 303 14.80 24.40 12.82
N GLY A 304 14.49 25.30 11.86
CA GLY A 304 15.34 25.69 10.75
C GLY A 304 15.58 24.61 9.70
N LEU A 305 16.81 24.45 9.25
CA LEU A 305 17.20 23.54 8.15
C LEU A 305 16.82 22.07 8.41
N LEU A 306 16.85 21.61 9.66
CA LEU A 306 16.49 20.24 10.01
C LEU A 306 14.98 19.99 9.82
N GLN A 307 14.16 20.99 10.08
CA GLN A 307 12.72 20.90 9.81
C GLN A 307 12.43 20.82 8.31
N ILE A 308 13.12 21.66 7.50
CA ILE A 308 13.02 21.64 6.04
C ILE A 308 13.42 20.26 5.50
N ARG A 309 14.57 19.72 5.97
CA ARG A 309 14.99 18.35 5.62
C ARG A 309 13.91 17.31 5.95
N ASN A 310 13.31 17.38 7.15
CA ASN A 310 12.30 16.42 7.60
C ASN A 310 11.04 16.51 6.72
N ILE A 311 10.62 17.73 6.34
CA ILE A 311 9.51 17.95 5.42
C ILE A 311 9.84 17.36 4.03
N LEU A 312 11.00 17.69 3.48
CA LEU A 312 11.41 17.18 2.16
C LEU A 312 11.47 15.66 2.14
N LEU A 313 12.05 15.02 3.14
CA LEU A 313 12.11 13.56 3.24
C LEU A 313 10.72 12.91 3.41
N SER A 314 9.75 13.62 3.99
CA SER A 314 8.38 13.15 4.11
C SER A 314 7.51 13.46 2.88
N LEU A 315 7.81 14.51 2.13
CA LEU A 315 7.05 14.95 0.94
C LEU A 315 7.56 14.34 -0.37
N ILE A 316 8.85 13.99 -0.49
CA ILE A 316 9.44 13.40 -1.71
C ILE A 316 8.77 12.07 -2.09
N HIS A 317 8.07 11.42 -1.17
CA HIS A 317 7.39 10.14 -1.38
C HIS A 317 5.86 10.26 -1.46
N ILE A 318 5.31 11.43 -1.29
CA ILE A 318 3.91 11.76 -1.51
C ILE A 318 3.75 12.40 -2.90
#